data_8ecb8680f6b1a12d126ea84df1d59b4e
#
_entry.id   8ecb8680f6b1a12d126ea84df1d59b4e
#
_cell.length_a   1.000
_cell.length_b   1.000
_cell.length_c   1.000
_cell.angle_alpha   90.00
_cell.angle_beta   90.00
_cell.angle_gamma   90.00
#
_symmetry.space_group_name_H-M   'P 1'
#
loop_
_entity.id
_entity.type
_entity.pdbx_description
1 polymer ?
#
loop_
_entity_poly.entity_id
_entity_poly.type
_entity_poly.pdbx_seq_one_letter_code
_entity_poly.pdbx_strand_id
1 'polypeptide(L)'
;MQEAKLDGWLFTDFQGHDFITKEFLELGNRFCTRRLFYLIPAQGEPVKVLSAIEPLLRDHLPGEKMLYHGIEGQKKVLSELLKPGMKIACQYSPGGNVPTISSMDAGLIEYLRTYGIEPVTSADLMQHFGAVLTEHQIETHRQAGVIIHKILADTFEWIRENIDAGNYIDEYAMLQKMQELIRQENIYMDSPPFFGID
;
A
#
# COMPACT_ATOMS: atom_id res chain seq x y z
N MET A 1 5.74 -8.01 -15.79
CA MET A 1 4.75 -9.11 -15.96
C MET A 1 5.22 -10.17 -16.95
N GLN A 2 5.71 -9.85 -18.14
CA GLN A 2 6.16 -10.85 -19.13
C GLN A 2 7.29 -11.76 -18.61
N GLU A 3 8.31 -11.20 -17.96
CA GLU A 3 9.41 -11.98 -17.36
C GLU A 3 8.92 -12.96 -16.29
N ALA A 4 7.91 -12.56 -15.51
CA ALA A 4 7.30 -13.39 -14.48
C ALA A 4 6.21 -14.35 -15.03
N LYS A 5 5.98 -14.37 -16.36
CA LYS A 5 4.95 -15.18 -17.04
C LYS A 5 3.57 -15.01 -16.41
N LEU A 6 3.19 -13.76 -16.11
CA LEU A 6 1.88 -13.39 -15.59
C LEU A 6 0.98 -12.95 -16.73
N ASP A 7 -0.30 -13.32 -16.66
CA ASP A 7 -1.32 -12.89 -17.61
C ASP A 7 -1.92 -11.53 -17.24
N GLY A 8 -1.83 -11.15 -15.97
CA GLY A 8 -2.28 -9.84 -15.50
C GLY A 8 -2.05 -9.62 -14.02
N TRP A 9 -2.37 -8.42 -13.58
CA TRP A 9 -2.36 -7.99 -12.19
C TRP A 9 -3.74 -7.46 -11.82
N LEU A 10 -4.40 -8.11 -10.87
CA LEU A 10 -5.74 -7.76 -10.41
C LEU A 10 -5.67 -7.00 -9.09
N PHE A 11 -6.08 -5.76 -9.14
CA PHE A 11 -6.35 -4.94 -7.97
C PHE A 11 -7.82 -5.03 -7.58
N THR A 12 -8.12 -4.92 -6.30
CA THR A 12 -9.49 -4.87 -5.80
C THR A 12 -9.56 -3.95 -4.59
N ASP A 13 -10.69 -3.29 -4.41
CA ASP A 13 -10.95 -2.58 -3.16
C ASP A 13 -12.43 -2.65 -2.79
N PHE A 14 -12.70 -2.64 -1.51
CA PHE A 14 -14.01 -2.48 -0.91
C PHE A 14 -13.87 -1.62 0.34
N GLN A 15 -14.46 -0.44 0.32
CA GLN A 15 -14.43 0.53 1.42
C GLN A 15 -13.03 0.97 1.89
N GLY A 16 -12.03 0.93 0.99
CA GLY A 16 -10.66 1.32 1.31
C GLY A 16 -9.88 0.31 2.13
N HIS A 17 -10.33 -0.95 2.18
CA HIS A 17 -9.64 -2.00 2.94
C HIS A 17 -8.33 -2.45 2.30
N ASP A 18 -8.22 -2.36 0.98
CA ASP A 18 -6.96 -2.64 0.30
C ASP A 18 -6.12 -1.36 0.19
N PHE A 19 -5.30 -1.11 1.21
CA PHE A 19 -4.42 0.06 1.25
C PHE A 19 -3.41 0.06 0.11
N ILE A 20 -2.94 -1.12 -0.34
CA ILE A 20 -2.01 -1.25 -1.46
C ILE A 20 -2.68 -0.78 -2.75
N THR A 21 -3.88 -1.29 -3.04
CA THR A 21 -4.67 -0.82 -4.19
C THR A 21 -4.92 0.68 -4.12
N LYS A 22 -5.24 1.18 -2.92
CA LYS A 22 -5.52 2.61 -2.72
C LYS A 22 -4.31 3.48 -3.04
N GLU A 23 -3.14 3.12 -2.53
CA GLU A 23 -1.90 3.87 -2.75
C GLU A 23 -1.39 3.72 -4.18
N PHE A 24 -1.30 2.48 -4.67
CA PHE A 24 -0.72 2.19 -5.98
C PHE A 24 -1.51 2.77 -7.15
N LEU A 25 -2.83 2.80 -7.04
CA LEU A 25 -3.72 3.38 -8.05
C LEU A 25 -4.09 4.85 -7.73
N GLU A 26 -3.47 5.46 -6.73
CA GLU A 26 -3.72 6.86 -6.32
C GLU A 26 -5.21 7.16 -6.12
N LEU A 27 -5.93 6.25 -5.44
CA LEU A 27 -7.38 6.34 -5.32
C LEU A 27 -7.87 7.48 -4.42
N GLY A 28 -6.97 8.17 -3.73
CA GLY A 28 -7.30 9.27 -2.84
C GLY A 28 -8.18 8.86 -1.65
N ASN A 29 -8.96 9.81 -1.13
CA ASN A 29 -9.84 9.57 0.02
C ASN A 29 -11.26 9.10 -0.36
N ARG A 30 -11.56 8.93 -1.64
CA ARG A 30 -12.84 8.40 -2.08
C ARG A 30 -12.84 6.88 -1.95
N PHE A 31 -13.58 6.34 -1.00
CA PHE A 31 -13.79 4.90 -0.89
C PHE A 31 -15.00 4.46 -1.74
N CYS A 32 -14.97 3.22 -2.18
CA CYS A 32 -16.08 2.58 -2.86
C CYS A 32 -17.01 1.90 -1.84
N THR A 33 -18.31 2.01 -2.02
CA THR A 33 -19.29 1.29 -1.20
C THR A 33 -19.65 -0.07 -1.79
N ARG A 34 -19.12 -0.37 -2.96
CA ARG A 34 -19.22 -1.64 -3.66
C ARG A 34 -17.83 -2.06 -4.14
N ARG A 35 -17.59 -3.36 -4.22
CA ARG A 35 -16.28 -3.89 -4.64
C ARG A 35 -15.93 -3.39 -6.03
N LEU A 36 -14.76 -2.84 -6.18
CA LEU A 36 -14.17 -2.54 -7.46
C LEU A 36 -13.11 -3.58 -7.82
N PHE A 37 -12.87 -3.74 -9.11
CA PHE A 37 -11.69 -4.44 -9.61
C PHE A 37 -11.03 -3.60 -10.68
N TYR A 38 -9.72 -3.72 -10.77
CA TYR A 38 -8.95 -3.13 -11.82
C TYR A 38 -7.92 -4.15 -12.30
N LEU A 39 -8.11 -4.65 -13.52
CA LEU A 39 -7.21 -5.61 -14.13
C LEU A 39 -6.26 -4.88 -15.06
N ILE A 40 -4.96 -5.03 -14.79
CA ILE A 40 -3.90 -4.64 -15.72
C ILE A 40 -3.42 -5.91 -16.40
N PRO A 41 -3.79 -6.18 -17.65
CA PRO A 41 -3.36 -7.38 -18.35
C PRO A 41 -1.88 -7.28 -18.76
N ALA A 42 -1.22 -8.40 -18.98
CA ALA A 42 0.16 -8.42 -19.49
C ALA A 42 0.26 -7.86 -20.92
N GLN A 43 -0.85 -7.92 -21.67
CA GLN A 43 -1.00 -7.36 -23.00
C GLN A 43 -2.40 -6.78 -23.15
N GLY A 44 -2.50 -5.61 -23.79
CA GLY A 44 -3.75 -4.90 -24.00
C GLY A 44 -4.00 -3.78 -23.00
N GLU A 45 -5.21 -3.23 -23.03
CA GLU A 45 -5.63 -2.12 -22.18
C GLU A 45 -6.13 -2.60 -20.81
N PRO A 46 -5.90 -1.82 -19.77
CA PRO A 46 -6.49 -2.09 -18.47
C PRO A 46 -8.03 -2.10 -18.51
N VAL A 47 -8.63 -2.80 -17.56
CA VAL A 47 -10.09 -2.86 -17.42
C VAL A 47 -10.51 -2.59 -16.00
N LYS A 48 -11.34 -1.58 -15.79
CA LYS A 48 -11.98 -1.28 -14.51
C LYS A 48 -13.38 -1.86 -14.47
N VAL A 49 -13.66 -2.63 -13.42
CA VAL A 49 -14.96 -3.26 -13.17
C VAL A 49 -15.59 -2.58 -11.97
N LEU A 50 -16.66 -1.85 -12.20
CA LEU A 50 -17.32 -1.01 -11.20
C LEU A 50 -18.77 -1.43 -11.04
N SER A 51 -19.31 -1.22 -9.85
CA SER A 51 -20.77 -1.33 -9.66
C SER A 51 -21.49 -0.24 -10.45
N ALA A 52 -22.61 -0.61 -11.07
CA ALA A 52 -23.48 0.34 -11.75
C ALA A 52 -24.10 1.40 -10.84
N ILE A 53 -24.00 1.24 -9.52
CA ILE A 53 -24.37 2.25 -8.52
C ILE A 53 -23.30 3.36 -8.43
N GLU A 54 -22.05 3.05 -8.75
CA GLU A 54 -20.89 3.95 -8.64
C GLU A 54 -20.10 4.04 -9.97
N PRO A 55 -20.76 4.36 -11.10
CA PRO A 55 -20.17 4.16 -12.43
C PRO A 55 -19.03 5.15 -12.75
N LEU A 56 -18.93 6.27 -12.01
CA LEU A 56 -17.95 7.33 -12.26
C LEU A 56 -16.82 7.35 -11.23
N LEU A 57 -16.83 6.38 -10.30
CA LEU A 57 -15.97 6.44 -9.11
C LEU A 57 -14.47 6.49 -9.45
N ARG A 58 -14.04 5.85 -10.54
CA ARG A 58 -12.63 5.71 -10.92
C ARG A 58 -12.37 6.13 -12.37
N ASP A 59 -13.02 7.18 -12.83
CA ASP A 59 -12.89 7.65 -14.22
C ASP A 59 -11.50 8.20 -14.55
N HIS A 60 -10.70 8.60 -13.55
CA HIS A 60 -9.32 8.99 -13.73
C HIS A 60 -8.38 7.82 -14.10
N LEU A 61 -8.74 6.58 -13.78
CA LEU A 61 -7.96 5.42 -14.18
C LEU A 61 -8.11 5.16 -15.69
N PRO A 62 -7.04 4.84 -16.41
CA PRO A 62 -7.11 4.51 -17.84
C PRO A 62 -7.83 3.19 -18.10
N GLY A 63 -8.09 2.90 -19.37
CA GLY A 63 -8.62 1.64 -19.86
C GLY A 63 -10.15 1.56 -19.94
N GLU A 64 -10.63 0.39 -20.33
CA GLU A 64 -12.04 0.12 -20.51
C GLU A 64 -12.81 0.08 -19.18
N LYS A 65 -14.12 0.32 -19.28
CA LYS A 65 -15.03 0.27 -18.12
C LYS A 65 -16.10 -0.78 -18.35
N MET A 66 -16.21 -1.71 -17.42
CA MET A 66 -17.31 -2.67 -17.35
C MET A 66 -18.13 -2.42 -16.07
N LEU A 67 -19.44 -2.49 -16.19
CA LEU A 67 -20.35 -2.28 -15.07
C LEU A 67 -21.03 -3.59 -14.68
N TYR A 68 -21.20 -3.81 -13.37
CA TYR A 68 -21.92 -4.95 -12.86
C TYR A 68 -23.10 -4.55 -11.96
N HIS A 69 -24.10 -5.41 -11.88
CA HIS A 69 -25.23 -5.29 -10.96
C HIS A 69 -25.28 -6.51 -10.03
N GLY A 70 -25.17 -6.28 -8.74
CA GLY A 70 -25.20 -7.33 -7.73
C GLY A 70 -24.07 -8.35 -7.85
N ILE A 71 -24.08 -9.36 -6.99
CA ILE A 71 -22.98 -10.33 -6.91
C ILE A 71 -22.91 -11.24 -8.15
N GLU A 72 -24.03 -11.61 -8.72
CA GLU A 72 -24.03 -12.47 -9.91
C GLU A 72 -23.53 -11.72 -11.15
N GLY A 73 -23.89 -10.44 -11.29
CA GLY A 73 -23.32 -9.59 -12.34
C GLY A 73 -21.81 -9.39 -12.17
N GLN A 74 -21.32 -9.21 -10.95
CA GLN A 74 -19.90 -9.15 -10.64
C GLN A 74 -19.18 -10.42 -11.09
N LYS A 75 -19.69 -11.60 -10.71
CA LYS A 75 -19.13 -12.89 -11.10
C LYS A 75 -19.10 -13.07 -12.62
N LYS A 76 -20.19 -12.70 -13.30
CA LYS A 76 -20.29 -12.77 -14.74
C LYS A 76 -19.19 -11.94 -15.42
N VAL A 77 -19.04 -10.66 -15.04
CA VAL A 77 -18.02 -9.77 -15.61
C VAL A 77 -16.61 -10.30 -15.35
N LEU A 78 -16.34 -10.79 -14.14
CA LEU A 78 -15.03 -11.38 -13.83
C LEU A 78 -14.73 -12.61 -14.69
N SER A 79 -15.73 -13.47 -14.96
CA SER A 79 -15.56 -14.65 -15.83
C SER A 79 -15.41 -14.29 -17.32
N GLU A 80 -15.86 -13.12 -17.73
CA GLU A 80 -15.62 -12.59 -19.08
C GLU A 80 -14.18 -12.10 -19.25
N LEU A 81 -13.57 -11.55 -18.18
CA LEU A 81 -12.22 -11.01 -18.18
C LEU A 81 -11.15 -12.07 -17.88
N LEU A 82 -11.40 -12.90 -16.89
CA LEU A 82 -10.45 -13.90 -16.42
C LEU A 82 -10.82 -15.28 -17.00
N LYS A 83 -9.85 -15.95 -17.61
CA LYS A 83 -10.04 -17.26 -18.22
C LYS A 83 -9.33 -18.35 -17.42
N PRO A 84 -9.89 -19.56 -17.33
CA PRO A 84 -9.23 -20.70 -16.70
C PRO A 84 -7.80 -20.88 -17.21
N GLY A 85 -6.86 -21.14 -16.30
CA GLY A 85 -5.44 -21.28 -16.58
C GLY A 85 -4.65 -19.99 -16.54
N MET A 86 -5.29 -18.81 -16.45
CA MET A 86 -4.59 -17.55 -16.26
C MET A 86 -3.88 -17.50 -14.92
N LYS A 87 -2.65 -16.96 -14.94
CA LYS A 87 -1.83 -16.67 -13.77
C LYS A 87 -1.92 -15.17 -13.45
N ILE A 88 -2.64 -14.85 -12.38
CA ILE A 88 -3.00 -13.47 -12.01
C ILE A 88 -2.30 -13.06 -10.72
N ALA A 89 -1.49 -12.00 -10.79
CA ALA A 89 -0.93 -11.39 -9.60
C ALA A 89 -2.03 -10.72 -8.76
N CYS A 90 -1.98 -10.96 -7.46
CA CYS A 90 -2.94 -10.45 -6.49
C CYS A 90 -2.20 -10.00 -5.23
N GLN A 91 -2.80 -9.10 -4.45
CA GLN A 91 -2.31 -8.75 -3.11
C GLN A 91 -2.58 -9.92 -2.15
N TYR A 92 -1.84 -10.98 -2.35
CA TYR A 92 -1.97 -12.28 -1.72
C TYR A 92 -0.61 -12.85 -1.33
N SER A 93 -0.52 -13.41 -0.14
CA SER A 93 0.69 -14.05 0.37
C SER A 93 0.45 -15.56 0.55
N PRO A 94 0.94 -16.41 -0.35
CA PRO A 94 0.88 -17.86 -0.17
C PRO A 94 1.55 -18.28 1.13
N GLY A 95 0.84 -19.07 1.95
CA GLY A 95 1.33 -19.53 3.24
C GLY A 95 1.51 -18.43 4.30
N GLY A 96 1.09 -17.19 4.01
CA GLY A 96 1.24 -16.05 4.94
C GLY A 96 2.70 -15.58 5.12
N ASN A 97 3.61 -15.93 4.20
CA ASN A 97 5.04 -15.66 4.34
C ASN A 97 5.40 -14.16 4.31
N VAL A 98 4.60 -13.33 3.63
CA VAL A 98 4.76 -11.88 3.55
C VAL A 98 3.44 -11.22 3.93
N PRO A 99 3.14 -11.02 5.23
CA PRO A 99 1.84 -10.52 5.68
C PRO A 99 1.46 -9.17 5.07
N THR A 100 2.42 -8.29 4.86
CA THR A 100 2.23 -6.92 4.36
C THR A 100 1.63 -6.85 2.95
N ILE A 101 1.79 -7.90 2.12
CA ILE A 101 1.19 -7.94 0.79
C ILE A 101 -0.22 -8.56 0.79
N SER A 102 -0.68 -9.12 1.91
CA SER A 102 -1.93 -9.89 1.97
C SER A 102 -3.12 -9.02 2.35
N SER A 103 -3.54 -8.14 1.44
CA SER A 103 -4.69 -7.24 1.61
C SER A 103 -5.95 -7.70 0.89
N MET A 104 -5.84 -8.59 -0.10
CA MET A 104 -6.99 -9.19 -0.77
C MET A 104 -7.67 -10.23 0.12
N ASP A 105 -9.00 -10.17 0.25
CA ASP A 105 -9.74 -11.11 1.08
C ASP A 105 -9.63 -12.57 0.60
N ALA A 106 -9.59 -13.51 1.56
CA ALA A 106 -9.42 -14.93 1.29
C ALA A 106 -10.55 -15.49 0.41
N GLY A 107 -11.81 -15.03 0.61
CA GLY A 107 -12.96 -15.49 -0.17
C GLY A 107 -12.81 -15.13 -1.66
N LEU A 108 -12.17 -14.02 -1.98
CA LEU A 108 -11.90 -13.67 -3.38
C LEU A 108 -10.81 -14.58 -3.97
N ILE A 109 -9.78 -14.92 -3.22
CA ILE A 109 -8.76 -15.88 -3.66
C ILE A 109 -9.36 -17.26 -3.90
N GLU A 110 -10.23 -17.73 -3.00
CA GLU A 110 -10.97 -18.98 -3.18
C GLU A 110 -11.84 -18.94 -4.44
N TYR A 111 -12.56 -17.84 -4.63
CA TYR A 111 -13.41 -17.63 -5.80
C TYR A 111 -12.59 -17.68 -7.10
N LEU A 112 -11.45 -17.00 -7.20
CA LEU A 112 -10.57 -17.06 -8.37
C LEU A 112 -10.13 -18.50 -8.67
N ARG A 113 -9.76 -19.25 -7.65
CA ARG A 113 -9.38 -20.66 -7.80
C ARG A 113 -10.51 -21.54 -8.30
N THR A 114 -11.76 -21.32 -7.86
CA THR A 114 -12.93 -22.07 -8.36
C THR A 114 -13.18 -21.84 -9.85
N TYR A 115 -12.73 -20.70 -10.38
CA TYR A 115 -12.77 -20.38 -11.80
C TYR A 115 -11.57 -20.92 -12.59
N GLY A 116 -10.69 -21.66 -11.94
CA GLY A 116 -9.47 -22.19 -12.58
C GLY A 116 -8.40 -21.14 -12.81
N ILE A 117 -8.46 -19.98 -12.12
CA ILE A 117 -7.42 -18.98 -12.12
C ILE A 117 -6.35 -19.39 -11.12
N GLU A 118 -5.08 -19.15 -11.43
CA GLU A 118 -3.95 -19.30 -10.52
C GLU A 118 -3.62 -17.94 -9.90
N PRO A 119 -4.12 -17.59 -8.68
CA PRO A 119 -3.70 -16.38 -8.00
C PRO A 119 -2.29 -16.56 -7.46
N VAL A 120 -1.41 -15.63 -7.80
CA VAL A 120 -0.03 -15.56 -7.31
C VAL A 120 0.22 -14.26 -6.58
N THR A 121 1.27 -14.21 -5.78
CA THR A 121 1.64 -12.98 -5.07
C THR A 121 2.04 -11.87 -6.03
N SER A 122 1.65 -10.64 -5.71
CA SER A 122 2.11 -9.43 -6.41
C SER A 122 3.36 -8.80 -5.77
N ALA A 123 3.98 -9.45 -4.78
CA ALA A 123 5.08 -8.87 -4.01
C ALA A 123 6.22 -8.35 -4.88
N ASP A 124 6.69 -9.13 -5.86
CA ASP A 124 7.77 -8.71 -6.76
C ASP A 124 7.37 -7.53 -7.66
N LEU A 125 6.10 -7.49 -8.12
CA LEU A 125 5.59 -6.36 -8.88
C LEU A 125 5.51 -5.10 -8.00
N MET A 126 5.02 -5.24 -6.78
CA MET A 126 4.97 -4.13 -5.81
C MET A 126 6.36 -3.60 -5.53
N GLN A 127 7.33 -4.45 -5.32
CA GLN A 127 8.72 -4.03 -5.11
C GLN A 127 9.30 -3.34 -6.35
N HIS A 128 9.04 -3.89 -7.54
CA HIS A 128 9.56 -3.33 -8.79
C HIS A 128 8.99 -1.94 -9.11
N PHE A 129 7.70 -1.72 -8.86
CA PHE A 129 7.04 -0.46 -9.20
C PHE A 129 6.89 0.50 -8.02
N GLY A 130 6.72 0.00 -6.80
CA GLY A 130 6.46 0.81 -5.61
C GLY A 130 7.70 1.17 -4.80
N ALA A 131 8.78 0.35 -4.86
CA ALA A 131 10.00 0.60 -4.09
C ALA A 131 11.09 1.35 -4.87
N VAL A 132 10.87 1.65 -6.13
CA VAL A 132 11.82 2.44 -6.95
C VAL A 132 11.54 3.93 -6.75
N LEU A 133 12.45 4.60 -6.06
CA LEU A 133 12.33 6.03 -5.79
C LEU A 133 12.71 6.86 -7.03
N THR A 134 11.96 7.92 -7.26
CA THR A 134 12.32 8.97 -8.23
C THR A 134 13.50 9.80 -7.70
N GLU A 135 14.20 10.55 -8.57
CA GLU A 135 15.27 11.45 -8.15
C GLU A 135 14.81 12.47 -7.09
N HIS A 136 13.58 12.99 -7.24
CA HIS A 136 12.99 13.90 -6.25
C HIS A 136 12.78 13.21 -4.89
N GLN A 137 12.27 11.98 -4.88
CA GLN A 137 12.10 11.20 -3.65
C GLN A 137 13.45 10.86 -3.00
N ILE A 138 14.48 10.54 -3.79
CA ILE A 138 15.83 10.31 -3.29
C ILE A 138 16.38 11.58 -2.62
N GLU A 139 16.21 12.74 -3.24
CA GLU A 139 16.68 14.00 -2.69
C GLU A 139 15.94 14.38 -1.39
N THR A 140 14.62 14.31 -1.37
CA THR A 140 13.84 14.56 -0.14
C THR A 140 14.17 13.57 0.96
N HIS A 141 14.44 12.31 0.61
CA HIS A 141 14.89 11.31 1.58
C HIS A 141 16.25 11.64 2.18
N ARG A 142 17.21 12.12 1.38
CA ARG A 142 18.52 12.59 1.88
C ARG A 142 18.37 13.79 2.82
N GLN A 143 17.54 14.75 2.45
CA GLN A 143 17.26 15.93 3.29
C GLN A 143 16.63 15.51 4.63
N ALA A 144 15.64 14.65 4.61
CA ALA A 144 15.04 14.09 5.81
C ALA A 144 16.08 13.35 6.67
N GLY A 145 16.97 12.57 6.06
CA GLY A 145 18.06 11.88 6.75
C GLY A 145 18.98 12.83 7.51
N VAL A 146 19.39 13.95 6.89
CA VAL A 146 20.24 14.97 7.55
C VAL A 146 19.52 15.54 8.78
N ILE A 147 18.25 15.89 8.65
CA ILE A 147 17.47 16.49 9.73
C ILE A 147 17.26 15.48 10.87
N ILE A 148 16.93 14.23 10.56
CA ILE A 148 16.75 13.18 11.58
C ILE A 148 18.04 12.93 12.35
N HIS A 149 19.19 12.88 11.69
CA HIS A 149 20.50 12.72 12.37
C HIS A 149 20.81 13.90 13.29
N LYS A 150 20.48 15.13 12.88
CA LYS A 150 20.62 16.32 13.73
C LYS A 150 19.72 16.21 14.96
N ILE A 151 18.43 15.90 14.79
CA ILE A 151 17.48 15.73 15.90
C ILE A 151 17.97 14.66 16.88
N LEU A 152 18.51 13.55 16.37
CA LEU A 152 19.06 12.49 17.21
C LEU A 152 20.26 12.99 18.01
N ALA A 153 21.20 13.70 17.38
CA ALA A 153 22.38 14.26 18.04
C ALA A 153 21.98 15.28 19.12
N ASP A 154 21.09 16.20 18.79
CA ASP A 154 20.59 17.24 19.73
C ASP A 154 19.85 16.60 20.92
N THR A 155 19.14 15.49 20.69
CA THR A 155 18.47 14.74 21.77
C THR A 155 19.47 14.09 22.71
N PHE A 156 20.50 13.42 22.17
CA PHE A 156 21.55 12.81 23.00
C PHE A 156 22.39 13.87 23.77
N GLU A 157 22.66 15.04 23.15
CA GLU A 157 23.31 16.13 23.83
C GLU A 157 22.47 16.64 25.00
N TRP A 158 21.17 16.84 24.80
CA TRP A 158 20.26 17.23 25.87
C TRP A 158 20.21 16.18 27.01
N ILE A 159 20.23 14.88 26.68
CA ILE A 159 20.29 13.80 27.67
C ILE A 159 21.57 13.91 28.48
N ARG A 160 22.71 14.06 27.82
CA ARG A 160 24.03 14.21 28.46
C ARG A 160 24.07 15.40 29.43
N GLU A 161 23.61 16.56 28.97
CA GLU A 161 23.56 17.78 29.78
C GLU A 161 22.73 17.60 31.05
N ASN A 162 21.58 16.93 30.96
CA ASN A 162 20.74 16.66 32.13
C ASN A 162 21.38 15.68 33.11
N ILE A 163 22.03 14.63 32.61
CA ILE A 163 22.76 13.66 33.46
C ILE A 163 23.92 14.37 34.16
N ASP A 164 24.71 15.17 33.45
CA ASP A 164 25.85 15.92 34.01
C ASP A 164 25.38 16.94 35.05
N ALA A 165 24.19 17.50 34.89
CA ALA A 165 23.55 18.38 35.87
C ALA A 165 22.91 17.67 37.06
N GLY A 166 22.90 16.33 37.07
CA GLY A 166 22.28 15.53 38.14
C GLY A 166 20.73 15.51 38.08
N ASN A 167 20.15 15.90 36.95
CA ASN A 167 18.71 15.86 36.77
C ASN A 167 18.25 14.42 36.51
N TYR A 168 17.09 14.08 37.07
CA TYR A 168 16.41 12.84 36.70
C TYR A 168 15.64 13.05 35.38
N ILE A 169 15.88 12.16 34.42
CA ILE A 169 15.15 12.11 33.15
C ILE A 169 14.65 10.67 32.94
N ASP A 170 13.43 10.55 32.48
CA ASP A 170 12.81 9.27 32.13
C ASP A 170 12.59 9.18 30.60
N GLU A 171 12.15 8.03 30.14
CA GLU A 171 11.85 7.77 28.72
C GLU A 171 10.81 8.75 28.16
N TYR A 172 9.85 9.15 28.98
CA TYR A 172 8.83 10.12 28.59
C TYR A 172 9.40 11.50 28.35
N ALA A 173 10.28 11.99 29.22
CA ALA A 173 10.95 13.27 29.03
C ALA A 173 11.81 13.29 27.76
N MET A 174 12.53 12.19 27.47
CA MET A 174 13.31 12.02 26.25
C MET A 174 12.42 12.05 25.00
N LEU A 175 11.29 11.32 25.04
CA LEU A 175 10.29 11.33 23.98
C LEU A 175 9.74 12.74 23.71
N GLN A 176 9.37 13.47 24.76
CA GLN A 176 8.86 14.85 24.64
C GLN A 176 9.89 15.79 24.02
N LYS A 177 11.16 15.67 24.44
CA LYS A 177 12.25 16.47 23.87
C LYS A 177 12.45 16.22 22.39
N MET A 178 12.50 14.96 21.98
CA MET A 178 12.63 14.61 20.56
C MET A 178 11.42 15.07 19.73
N GLN A 179 10.21 14.93 20.25
CA GLN A 179 9.01 15.44 19.58
C GLN A 179 9.00 16.97 19.45
N GLU A 180 9.56 17.70 20.43
CA GLU A 180 9.75 19.15 20.34
C GLU A 180 10.68 19.50 19.17
N LEU A 181 11.84 18.85 19.08
CA LEU A 181 12.83 19.07 18.01
C LEU A 181 12.23 18.72 16.63
N ILE A 182 11.48 17.63 16.51
CA ILE A 182 10.77 17.26 15.29
C ILE A 182 9.79 18.36 14.85
N ARG A 183 9.01 18.91 15.78
CA ARG A 183 8.09 20.03 15.48
C ARG A 183 8.83 21.30 15.04
N GLN A 184 9.98 21.59 15.63
CA GLN A 184 10.80 22.76 15.25
C GLN A 184 11.34 22.64 13.81
N GLU A 185 11.68 21.44 13.37
CA GLU A 185 12.16 21.18 12.00
C GLU A 185 11.00 20.98 10.99
N ASN A 186 9.74 21.08 11.44
CA ASN A 186 8.53 20.93 10.61
C ASN A 186 8.51 19.62 9.79
N ILE A 187 8.95 18.53 10.41
CA ILE A 187 8.93 17.20 9.81
C ILE A 187 7.64 16.49 10.20
N TYR A 188 7.01 15.82 9.23
CA TYR A 188 5.93 14.88 9.48
C TYR A 188 6.49 13.51 9.88
N MET A 189 5.94 12.91 10.92
CA MET A 189 6.19 11.54 11.33
C MET A 189 4.89 10.77 11.41
N ASP A 190 4.90 9.58 10.87
CA ASP A 190 3.74 8.67 10.91
C ASP A 190 3.52 8.06 12.29
N SER A 191 4.62 7.82 13.01
CA SER A 191 4.60 7.27 14.37
C SER A 191 5.56 8.04 15.28
N PRO A 192 5.23 8.23 16.56
CA PRO A 192 6.13 8.88 17.50
C PRO A 192 7.42 8.08 17.66
N PRO A 193 8.56 8.76 17.95
CA PRO A 193 9.81 8.07 18.29
C PRO A 193 9.63 7.23 19.56
N PHE A 194 10.48 6.24 19.72
CA PHE A 194 10.51 5.37 20.88
C PHE A 194 11.86 5.44 21.58
N PHE A 195 11.83 5.47 22.92
CA PHE A 195 13.01 5.34 23.78
C PHE A 195 12.83 4.17 24.72
N GLY A 196 13.91 3.44 24.97
CA GLY A 196 14.00 2.43 26.00
C GLY A 196 15.27 2.64 26.83
N ILE A 197 15.17 2.50 28.16
CA ILE A 197 16.28 2.50 29.11
C ILE A 197 16.37 1.09 29.68
N ASP A 198 17.56 0.48 29.65
CA ASP A 198 17.86 -0.80 30.26
C ASP A 198 18.15 -0.65 31.77
#